data_ad6983dca59d956b18d9c98f2c2b2cba
#
_entry.id   ad6983dca59d956b18d9c98f2c2b2cba
#
_cell.length_a   1.000
_cell.length_b   1.000
_cell.length_c   1.000
_cell.angle_alpha   90.00
_cell.angle_beta   90.00
_cell.angle_gamma   90.00
#
_symmetry.space_group_name_H-M   'P 1'
#
loop_
_entity.id
_entity.type
_entity.pdbx_description
1 polymer ?
#
loop_
_entity_poly.entity_id
_entity_poly.type
_entity_poly.pdbx_seq_one_letter_code
_entity_poly.pdbx_strand_id
1 'polypeptide(L)'
;MAKSSRDKGRRGQREAQALLASRDWRTAELNAGTAVEDMIATDPEGKAWAVEVKNTVSITTAHRAQAMTQAKARRLPWMLLSKIACTGSWLVQRQGHRPAVWHESTKRTEDDML
;
A
#
# COMPACT_ATOMS: atom_id res chain seq x y z
N MET A 1 -7.29 -15.24 22.59
CA MET A 1 -8.00 -14.08 22.14
C MET A 1 -7.57 -13.65 20.74
N ALA A 2 -8.51 -13.34 19.90
CA ALA A 2 -8.20 -12.95 18.54
C ALA A 2 -7.43 -11.61 18.52
N LYS A 3 -6.53 -11.46 17.58
CA LYS A 3 -5.84 -10.20 17.40
C LYS A 3 -6.84 -9.14 16.95
N SER A 4 -6.63 -7.94 17.42
CA SER A 4 -7.51 -6.83 17.04
C SER A 4 -7.32 -6.48 15.58
N SER A 5 -8.34 -5.86 15.00
CA SER A 5 -8.26 -5.34 13.63
C SER A 5 -7.11 -4.35 13.48
N ARG A 6 -6.81 -3.63 14.55
CA ARG A 6 -5.72 -2.66 14.58
C ARG A 6 -4.37 -3.31 14.33
N ASP A 7 -4.13 -4.49 14.95
CA ASP A 7 -2.87 -5.19 14.76
C ASP A 7 -2.71 -5.70 13.34
N LYS A 8 -3.78 -6.19 12.75
CA LYS A 8 -3.77 -6.63 11.36
C LYS A 8 -3.48 -5.46 10.42
N GLY A 9 -4.08 -4.31 10.71
CA GLY A 9 -3.86 -3.12 9.91
C GLY A 9 -2.42 -2.67 9.96
N ARG A 10 -1.80 -2.68 11.14
CA ARG A 10 -0.40 -2.29 11.28
C ARG A 10 0.54 -3.22 10.53
N ARG A 11 0.26 -4.53 10.57
CA ARG A 11 1.07 -5.50 9.84
C ARG A 11 0.98 -5.24 8.35
N GLY A 12 -0.23 -5.06 7.83
CA GLY A 12 -0.43 -4.78 6.42
C GLY A 12 0.27 -3.51 5.99
N GLN A 13 0.22 -2.48 6.82
CA GLN A 13 0.89 -1.22 6.52
C GLN A 13 2.40 -1.39 6.46
N ARG A 14 2.99 -2.13 7.40
CA ARG A 14 4.42 -2.38 7.39
C ARG A 14 4.85 -3.18 6.17
N GLU A 15 4.07 -4.18 5.82
CA GLU A 15 4.35 -4.99 4.63
C GLU A 15 4.26 -4.15 3.37
N ALA A 16 3.28 -3.27 3.31
CA ALA A 16 3.13 -2.36 2.17
C ALA A 16 4.31 -1.40 2.09
N GLN A 17 4.78 -0.88 3.22
CA GLN A 17 5.95 -0.01 3.25
C GLN A 17 7.19 -0.74 2.74
N ALA A 18 7.35 -2.01 3.14
CA ALA A 18 8.49 -2.81 2.67
C ALA A 18 8.41 -3.04 1.17
N LEU A 19 7.20 -3.31 0.65
CA LEU A 19 6.99 -3.48 -0.78
C LEU A 19 7.41 -2.23 -1.54
N LEU A 20 6.94 -1.08 -1.09
CA LEU A 20 7.24 0.19 -1.75
C LEU A 20 8.72 0.51 -1.67
N ALA A 21 9.35 0.29 -0.51
CA ALA A 21 10.76 0.53 -0.34
C ALA A 21 11.60 -0.34 -1.28
N SER A 22 11.17 -1.57 -1.50
CA SER A 22 11.88 -2.47 -2.42
C SER A 22 11.81 -1.99 -3.88
N ARG A 23 10.90 -1.08 -4.17
CA ARG A 23 10.73 -0.49 -5.50
C ARG A 23 11.21 0.96 -5.56
N ASP A 24 12.03 1.36 -4.59
CA ASP A 24 12.62 2.69 -4.50
C ASP A 24 11.63 3.82 -4.22
N TRP A 25 10.50 3.48 -3.61
CA TRP A 25 9.56 4.46 -3.10
C TRP A 25 9.93 4.83 -1.67
N ARG A 26 9.64 6.05 -1.28
CA ARG A 26 9.77 6.49 0.11
C ARG A 26 8.39 6.59 0.72
N THR A 27 8.28 6.20 1.99
CA THR A 27 6.99 6.22 2.66
C THR A 27 7.07 7.04 3.95
N ALA A 28 5.95 7.66 4.30
CA ALA A 28 5.79 8.38 5.56
C ALA A 28 4.46 7.95 6.16
N GLU A 29 4.52 7.46 7.39
CA GLU A 29 3.30 7.09 8.11
C GLU A 29 2.57 8.32 8.57
N LEU A 30 1.24 8.24 8.54
CA LEU A 30 0.40 9.29 9.07
C LEU A 30 0.01 8.94 10.50
N ASN A 31 -0.24 9.97 11.31
CA ASN A 31 -0.59 9.75 12.69
C ASN A 31 -1.89 8.99 12.82
N ALA A 32 -1.84 7.93 13.62
CA ALA A 32 -3.01 7.11 13.88
C ALA A 32 -4.11 7.95 14.53
N GLY A 33 -5.33 7.68 14.14
CA GLY A 33 -6.51 8.33 14.73
C GLY A 33 -6.93 9.62 14.06
N THR A 34 -6.05 10.23 13.27
CA THR A 34 -6.39 11.46 12.56
C THR A 34 -6.32 11.30 11.06
N ALA A 35 -5.52 10.37 10.59
CA ALA A 35 -5.35 10.13 9.17
C ALA A 35 -6.39 9.16 8.66
N VAL A 36 -6.92 9.45 7.50
CA VAL A 36 -7.92 8.61 6.86
C VAL A 36 -7.23 7.61 5.93
N GLU A 37 -6.19 8.03 5.25
CA GLU A 37 -5.33 7.15 4.48
C GLU A 37 -4.22 6.58 5.36
N ASP A 38 -3.63 5.47 4.91
CA ASP A 38 -2.62 4.77 5.71
C ASP A 38 -1.25 5.42 5.65
N MET A 39 -0.87 5.99 4.51
CA MET A 39 0.45 6.59 4.38
C MET A 39 0.52 7.48 3.16
N ILE A 40 1.57 8.28 3.11
CA ILE A 40 1.94 9.02 1.90
C ILE A 40 3.21 8.37 1.36
N ALA A 41 3.22 8.07 0.07
CA ALA A 41 4.39 7.46 -0.57
C ALA A 41 4.85 8.33 -1.72
N THR A 42 6.16 8.45 -1.86
CA THR A 42 6.76 9.23 -2.95
C THR A 42 7.45 8.24 -3.89
N ASP A 43 7.08 8.29 -5.16
CA ASP A 43 7.62 7.37 -6.14
C ASP A 43 9.05 7.76 -6.55
N PRO A 44 9.75 6.92 -7.33
CA PRO A 44 11.13 7.22 -7.73
C PRO A 44 11.29 8.52 -8.51
N GLU A 45 10.21 9.01 -9.11
CA GLU A 45 10.24 10.27 -9.86
C GLU A 45 9.96 11.48 -8.98
N GLY A 46 9.69 11.27 -7.70
CA GLY A 46 9.43 12.34 -6.76
C GLY A 46 7.97 12.73 -6.61
N LYS A 47 7.06 11.97 -7.21
CA LYS A 47 5.64 12.26 -7.11
C LYS A 47 5.05 11.60 -5.85
N ALA A 48 4.27 12.37 -5.09
CA ALA A 48 3.64 11.88 -3.87
C ALA A 48 2.26 11.30 -4.15
N TRP A 49 1.90 10.25 -3.41
CA TRP A 49 0.65 9.53 -3.56
C TRP A 49 0.02 9.32 -2.17
N ALA A 50 -1.30 9.47 -2.10
CA ALA A 50 -2.04 9.09 -0.90
C ALA A 50 -2.37 7.60 -1.02
N VAL A 51 -1.82 6.80 -0.12
CA VAL A 51 -1.87 5.34 -0.20
C VAL A 51 -2.82 4.78 0.83
N GLU A 52 -3.72 3.92 0.38
CA GLU A 52 -4.64 3.16 1.22
C GLU A 52 -4.28 1.69 1.10
N VAL A 53 -4.09 1.03 2.23
CA VAL A 53 -3.75 -0.39 2.27
C VAL A 53 -4.97 -1.17 2.70
N LYS A 54 -5.36 -2.17 1.91
CA LYS A 54 -6.49 -3.02 2.23
C LYS A 54 -6.04 -4.47 2.33
N ASN A 55 -6.57 -5.16 3.31
CA ASN A 55 -6.28 -6.57 3.52
C ASN A 55 -7.44 -7.42 2.99
N THR A 56 -7.69 -7.30 1.70
CA THR A 56 -8.75 -8.04 1.03
C THR A 56 -8.22 -8.61 -0.28
N VAL A 57 -8.86 -9.66 -0.76
CA VAL A 57 -8.44 -10.30 -2.01
C VAL A 57 -8.83 -9.52 -3.26
N SER A 58 -9.71 -8.55 -3.12
CA SER A 58 -10.15 -7.75 -4.26
C SER A 58 -10.37 -6.31 -3.86
N ILE A 59 -10.17 -5.42 -4.82
CA ILE A 59 -10.43 -3.99 -4.63
C ILE A 59 -11.80 -3.69 -5.22
N THR A 60 -12.71 -3.22 -4.37
CA THR A 60 -14.07 -2.92 -4.78
C THR A 60 -14.20 -1.46 -5.22
N THR A 61 -15.35 -1.17 -5.84
CA THR A 61 -15.66 0.21 -6.22
C THR A 61 -15.69 1.12 -4.99
N ALA A 62 -16.20 0.59 -3.86
CA ALA A 62 -16.25 1.36 -2.62
C ALA A 62 -14.84 1.69 -2.11
N HIS A 63 -13.90 0.75 -2.22
CA HIS A 63 -12.51 0.99 -1.83
C HIS A 63 -11.90 2.11 -2.67
N ARG A 64 -12.14 2.08 -3.97
CA ARG A 64 -11.62 3.12 -4.86
C ARG A 64 -12.23 4.47 -4.55
N ALA A 65 -13.54 4.51 -4.32
CA ALA A 65 -14.22 5.77 -4.02
C ALA A 65 -13.69 6.38 -2.73
N GLN A 66 -13.44 5.56 -1.71
CA GLN A 66 -12.87 6.00 -0.45
C GLN A 66 -11.48 6.59 -0.65
N ALA A 67 -10.63 5.87 -1.39
CA ALA A 67 -9.27 6.32 -1.66
C ALA A 67 -9.26 7.63 -2.44
N MET A 68 -10.13 7.75 -3.43
CA MET A 68 -10.25 8.97 -4.22
C MET A 68 -10.66 10.17 -3.38
N THR A 69 -11.64 9.97 -2.49
CA THR A 69 -12.11 11.05 -1.63
C THR A 69 -11.01 11.53 -0.69
N GLN A 70 -10.28 10.60 -0.09
CA GLN A 70 -9.21 10.92 0.84
C GLN A 70 -8.05 11.62 0.14
N ALA A 71 -7.66 11.11 -1.02
CA ALA A 71 -6.57 11.69 -1.78
C ALA A 71 -6.92 13.10 -2.24
N LYS A 72 -8.16 13.32 -2.65
CA LYS A 72 -8.62 14.63 -3.08
C LYS A 72 -8.53 15.64 -1.95
N ALA A 73 -8.85 15.24 -0.74
CA ALA A 73 -8.76 16.12 0.43
C ALA A 73 -7.32 16.59 0.66
N ARG A 74 -6.34 15.78 0.30
CA ARG A 74 -4.92 16.14 0.42
C ARG A 74 -4.32 16.68 -0.86
N ARG A 75 -5.11 16.76 -1.91
CA ARG A 75 -4.66 17.21 -3.24
C ARG A 75 -3.55 16.32 -3.78
N LEU A 76 -3.66 15.03 -3.54
CA LEU A 76 -2.72 14.02 -4.04
C LEU A 76 -3.44 13.00 -4.89
N PRO A 77 -2.74 12.34 -5.81
CA PRO A 77 -3.31 11.20 -6.51
C PRO A 77 -3.49 10.03 -5.52
N TRP A 78 -4.46 9.18 -5.81
CA TRP A 78 -4.77 8.05 -4.95
C TRP A 78 -4.05 6.78 -5.39
N MET A 79 -3.77 5.91 -4.44
CA MET A 79 -3.18 4.60 -4.69
C MET A 79 -3.77 3.59 -3.69
N LEU A 80 -4.11 2.42 -4.21
CA LEU A 80 -4.63 1.32 -3.40
C LEU A 80 -3.70 0.13 -3.50
N LEU A 81 -3.36 -0.43 -2.35
CA LEU A 81 -2.57 -1.65 -2.26
C LEU A 81 -3.39 -2.70 -1.53
N SER A 82 -3.57 -3.85 -2.15
CA SER A 82 -4.31 -4.95 -1.54
C SER A 82 -3.47 -6.22 -1.62
N LYS A 83 -3.12 -6.76 -0.45
CA LYS A 83 -2.29 -7.96 -0.41
C LYS A 83 -3.10 -9.20 -0.77
N ILE A 84 -2.57 -9.99 -1.68
CA ILE A 84 -3.16 -11.28 -2.04
C ILE A 84 -2.63 -12.30 -1.05
N ALA A 85 -3.51 -12.84 -0.23
CA ALA A 85 -3.13 -13.68 0.90
C ALA A 85 -2.19 -14.81 0.52
N CYS A 86 -1.15 -14.99 1.32
CA CYS A 86 -0.22 -16.13 1.23
C CYS A 86 0.56 -16.23 -0.07
N THR A 87 0.65 -15.17 -0.84
CA THR A 87 1.35 -15.22 -2.13
C THR A 87 2.55 -14.30 -2.23
N GLY A 88 2.67 -13.33 -1.33
CA GLY A 88 3.69 -12.29 -1.47
C GLY A 88 3.41 -11.34 -2.61
N SER A 89 2.21 -11.37 -3.15
CA SER A 89 1.82 -10.51 -4.27
C SER A 89 0.81 -9.47 -3.80
N TRP A 90 0.81 -8.33 -4.48
CA TRP A 90 -0.07 -7.22 -4.16
C TRP A 90 -0.80 -6.75 -5.40
N LEU A 91 -2.09 -6.54 -5.25
CA LEU A 91 -2.88 -5.89 -6.28
C LEU A 91 -2.72 -4.39 -6.09
N VAL A 92 -2.34 -3.70 -7.17
CA VAL A 92 -2.02 -2.27 -7.12
C VAL A 92 -2.93 -1.53 -8.07
N GLN A 93 -3.65 -0.54 -7.56
CA GLN A 93 -4.43 0.36 -8.40
C GLN A 93 -4.03 1.79 -8.09
N ARG A 94 -3.77 2.57 -9.13
CA ARG A 94 -3.34 3.96 -8.99
C ARG A 94 -4.10 4.85 -9.96
N GLN A 95 -4.33 6.08 -9.55
CA GLN A 95 -4.95 7.07 -10.40
C GLN A 95 -4.13 7.24 -11.69
N GLY A 96 -4.79 7.12 -12.82
CA GLY A 96 -4.14 7.31 -14.11
C GLY A 96 -3.33 6.13 -14.60
N HIS A 97 -3.37 5.00 -13.92
CA HIS A 97 -2.63 3.80 -14.30
C HIS A 97 -3.55 2.59 -14.38
N ARG A 98 -3.14 1.61 -15.16
CA ARG A 98 -3.86 0.33 -15.20
C ARG A 98 -3.55 -0.46 -13.94
N PRO A 99 -4.49 -1.29 -13.48
CA PRO A 99 -4.21 -2.19 -12.35
C PRO A 99 -3.01 -3.08 -12.67
N ALA A 100 -2.22 -3.34 -11.63
CA ALA A 100 -1.02 -4.15 -11.78
C ALA A 100 -0.87 -5.08 -10.58
N VAL A 101 0.01 -6.05 -10.71
CA VAL A 101 0.37 -6.94 -9.61
C VAL A 101 1.85 -6.73 -9.33
N TRP A 102 2.16 -6.40 -8.08
CA TRP A 102 3.54 -6.24 -7.64
C TRP A 102 3.87 -7.36 -6.67
N HIS A 103 5.11 -7.85 -6.73
CA HIS A 103 5.56 -8.93 -5.86
C HIS A 103 6.52 -8.42 -4.82
N GLU A 104 6.44 -8.99 -3.63
CA GLU A 104 7.36 -8.65 -2.55
C GLU A 104 8.78 -9.05 -2.96
N SER A 105 9.74 -8.25 -2.48
CA SER A 105 11.14 -8.48 -2.82
C SER A 105 11.61 -9.82 -2.27
N THR A 106 12.41 -10.54 -3.06
CA THR A 106 13.01 -11.79 -2.66
C THR A 106 14.50 -11.61 -2.42
N LYS A 107 14.86 -10.54 -1.72
CA LYS A 107 16.24 -10.24 -1.41
C LYS A 107 17.01 -11.43 -0.87
N ARG A 108 16.35 -12.17 0.01
CA ARG A 108 16.97 -13.34 0.62
C ARG A 108 17.38 -14.37 -0.42
N THR A 109 16.57 -14.53 -1.44
CA THR A 109 16.87 -15.48 -2.52
C THR A 109 18.13 -15.05 -3.26
N GLU A 110 18.30 -13.79 -3.49
CA GLU A 110 19.50 -13.27 -4.14
C GLU A 110 20.73 -13.55 -3.31
N ASP A 111 20.62 -13.32 -1.99
CA ASP A 111 21.73 -13.59 -1.08
C ASP A 111 22.08 -15.06 -1.08
N ASP A 112 21.07 -15.92 -1.11
CA ASP A 112 21.28 -17.36 -1.12
C ASP A 112 21.96 -17.85 -2.39
N MET A 113 21.80 -17.13 -3.46
CA MET A 113 22.39 -17.50 -4.74
C MET A 113 23.88 -17.12 -4.82
N LEU A 114 24.31 -16.31 -3.93
CA LEU A 114 25.73 -15.93 -3.86
C LEU A 114 26.52 -16.91 -3.04
#